data_2a8fc8bad7648b0cdaacb9ddff57bc58
#
_entry.id   2a8fc8bad7648b0cdaacb9ddff57bc58
#
_cell.length_a   1.000
_cell.length_b   1.000
_cell.length_c   1.000
_cell.angle_alpha   90.00
_cell.angle_beta   90.00
_cell.angle_gamma   90.00
#
_symmetry.space_group_name_H-M   'P 1'
#
loop_
_entity.id
_entity.type
_entity.pdbx_description
1 polymer ?
#
loop_
_entity_poly.entity_id
_entity_poly.type
_entity_poly.pdbx_seq_one_letter_code
_entity_poly.pdbx_strand_id
1 'polypeptide(L)'
;MKKRFLSAILIGSMVLSATACGGGSGSDKPADPAAPKETQAPAAEGSSEAAGEDKKAYPDGTMTIYAYGQPQYLQIYFDNWLERNRDIAPGVKIEIVQTKDVNDAREKISMTYLSGAMDDLPTATMIDPVSLIDLAKGGIVMDVTDDISPQVPNMVDGACNDATLGGKIYGYPDSVRPQLLFYNQRIFDKYGVDPAQMETIEGWIEAGRQLKEKSNGSTYLSYIDPTSRTWRYYGRRGLMPQADAHIWDDQGNVVIGSDPGAKLAFTTLDTLCQEDLLFKSAILEPPMYDSIREDKIATFYIGAFWDEFLRLNVPETAGDWRVMKAPVFKEIGTGGAPVSQYWAVINNPDDPYTSLFQKLWYDFQFDNDARKEWVNEVESQNGPYANPVALSMLEDPFWKEPSEFYGGQSFREMEGKGLENSSKNLVVTPQDAEADTVISAELEKYVAGDQSMDDAIANMQKNLEAKIGKATIE
;
A
#
# COMPACT_ATOMS: atom_id res chain seq x y z
N MET A 1 9.58 -42.89 -27.89
CA MET A 1 8.46 -43.78 -27.56
C MET A 1 7.34 -42.91 -26.94
N LYS A 2 6.22 -42.85 -27.65
CA LYS A 2 5.03 -42.05 -27.31
C LYS A 2 4.22 -42.80 -26.26
N LYS A 3 3.73 -42.12 -25.22
CA LYS A 3 2.48 -42.49 -24.51
C LYS A 3 1.67 -41.27 -24.24
N ARG A 4 0.56 -41.16 -24.95
CA ARG A 4 -0.56 -40.24 -24.71
C ARG A 4 -1.44 -40.85 -23.62
N PHE A 5 -1.91 -40.06 -22.67
CA PHE A 5 -3.09 -40.37 -21.86
C PHE A 5 -4.14 -39.33 -22.12
N LEU A 6 -5.24 -39.77 -22.70
CA LEU A 6 -6.53 -39.08 -22.71
C LEU A 6 -7.18 -39.31 -21.35
N SER A 7 -7.77 -38.27 -20.78
CA SER A 7 -8.80 -38.41 -19.75
C SER A 7 -10.03 -37.56 -20.11
N ALA A 8 -11.16 -38.24 -20.09
CA ALA A 8 -12.44 -37.81 -20.57
C ALA A 8 -13.15 -36.90 -19.56
N ILE A 9 -13.86 -35.90 -20.10
CA ILE A 9 -14.77 -34.99 -19.41
C ILE A 9 -16.11 -35.72 -19.22
N LEU A 10 -16.60 -35.75 -17.97
CA LEU A 10 -17.99 -36.11 -17.67
C LEU A 10 -18.77 -34.84 -17.31
N ILE A 11 -19.70 -34.48 -18.17
CA ILE A 11 -20.70 -33.43 -17.94
C ILE A 11 -21.90 -34.13 -17.28
N GLY A 12 -22.27 -33.66 -16.08
CA GLY A 12 -23.50 -34.06 -15.38
C GLY A 12 -24.43 -32.87 -15.23
N SER A 13 -25.47 -32.86 -16.05
CA SER A 13 -26.60 -31.93 -15.98
C SER A 13 -27.54 -32.34 -14.87
N MET A 14 -27.99 -31.41 -14.01
CA MET A 14 -29.18 -31.60 -13.21
C MET A 14 -30.16 -30.43 -13.34
N VAL A 15 -31.39 -30.85 -13.56
CA VAL A 15 -32.57 -30.12 -14.02
C VAL A 15 -33.28 -29.44 -12.85
N LEU A 16 -33.82 -28.26 -13.14
CA LEU A 16 -34.76 -27.49 -12.32
C LEU A 16 -36.05 -28.27 -12.00
N SER A 17 -36.58 -28.02 -10.82
CA SER A 17 -38.02 -28.20 -10.54
C SER A 17 -38.54 -26.97 -9.81
N ALA A 18 -39.36 -26.21 -10.50
CA ALA A 18 -40.17 -25.13 -9.96
C ALA A 18 -41.52 -25.74 -9.45
N THR A 19 -42.00 -25.24 -8.33
CA THR A 19 -43.41 -25.33 -8.00
C THR A 19 -43.88 -24.04 -7.34
N ALA A 20 -44.86 -23.44 -8.00
CA ALA A 20 -45.61 -22.25 -7.58
C ALA A 20 -46.89 -22.63 -6.85
N CYS A 21 -47.45 -21.69 -6.12
CA CYS A 21 -48.83 -21.35 -5.75
C CYS A 21 -48.85 -20.87 -4.27
N GLY A 22 -49.49 -19.78 -3.88
CA GLY A 22 -50.50 -18.92 -4.39
C GLY A 22 -51.10 -18.12 -3.25
N GLY A 23 -51.35 -16.87 -3.47
CA GLY A 23 -52.51 -16.06 -3.23
C GLY A 23 -52.96 -15.69 -1.82
N GLY A 24 -53.19 -14.39 -1.60
CA GLY A 24 -54.03 -13.86 -0.53
C GLY A 24 -53.84 -12.36 -0.27
N SER A 25 -54.69 -11.56 -0.88
CA SER A 25 -54.87 -10.13 -0.76
C SER A 25 -55.46 -9.68 0.58
N GLY A 26 -55.11 -8.46 1.05
CA GLY A 26 -55.80 -7.75 2.10
C GLY A 26 -55.23 -6.35 2.34
N SER A 27 -55.92 -5.37 1.77
CA SER A 27 -55.76 -3.93 1.97
C SER A 27 -56.12 -3.50 3.39
N ASP A 28 -55.43 -2.49 3.97
CA ASP A 28 -56.01 -1.25 4.42
C ASP A 28 -54.95 -0.29 5.03
N LYS A 29 -55.11 0.95 4.68
CA LYS A 29 -54.37 2.17 5.11
C LYS A 29 -55.18 2.91 6.17
N PRO A 30 -54.76 4.09 6.67
CA PRO A 30 -53.74 4.43 7.65
C PRO A 30 -54.31 5.22 8.85
N ALA A 31 -53.54 5.48 9.87
CA ALA A 31 -53.80 6.54 10.83
C ALA A 31 -52.50 7.13 11.43
N ASP A 32 -52.30 8.40 11.24
CA ASP A 32 -51.35 9.32 11.85
C ASP A 32 -51.95 9.99 13.12
N PRO A 33 -51.22 10.90 13.79
CA PRO A 33 -50.13 10.73 14.77
C PRO A 33 -50.52 11.29 16.18
N ALA A 34 -49.70 11.02 17.17
CA ALA A 34 -49.74 11.76 18.45
C ALA A 34 -48.33 12.00 18.98
N ALA A 35 -48.02 13.25 19.19
CA ALA A 35 -46.77 13.83 19.72
C ALA A 35 -46.70 13.79 21.27
N PRO A 36 -45.67 14.35 21.93
CA PRO A 36 -44.86 13.66 22.93
C PRO A 36 -45.20 13.99 24.39
N LYS A 37 -44.76 13.18 25.31
CA LYS A 37 -44.68 13.53 26.74
C LYS A 37 -43.25 13.47 27.22
N GLU A 38 -42.74 14.64 27.63
CA GLU A 38 -41.58 14.78 28.51
C GLU A 38 -41.78 14.01 29.80
N THR A 39 -40.72 13.30 30.24
CA THR A 39 -40.61 12.91 31.65
C THR A 39 -39.15 13.01 32.08
N GLN A 40 -38.96 13.76 33.15
CA GLN A 40 -37.73 14.12 33.82
C GLN A 40 -36.91 12.91 34.29
N ALA A 41 -35.59 13.11 34.28
CA ALA A 41 -34.60 12.22 34.87
C ALA A 41 -34.66 12.24 36.41
N PRO A 42 -34.31 11.15 37.09
CA PRO A 42 -33.77 11.20 38.43
C PRO A 42 -32.26 10.97 38.40
N ALA A 43 -31.55 11.84 39.14
CA ALA A 43 -30.15 11.60 39.49
C ALA A 43 -30.04 10.37 40.38
N ALA A 44 -29.06 9.51 40.06
CA ALA A 44 -28.61 8.48 40.99
C ALA A 44 -27.08 8.50 41.02
N GLU A 45 -26.55 8.97 42.13
CA GLU A 45 -25.24 8.61 42.64
C GLU A 45 -25.21 7.11 42.88
N GLY A 46 -24.21 6.45 42.30
CA GLY A 46 -23.95 5.05 42.52
C GLY A 46 -22.54 4.73 42.10
N SER A 47 -21.61 4.80 43.05
CA SER A 47 -20.30 4.16 42.95
C SER A 47 -20.50 2.67 42.67
N SER A 48 -20.29 2.21 41.46
CA SER A 48 -20.11 0.79 41.18
C SER A 48 -18.60 0.51 41.17
N GLU A 49 -18.15 -0.21 42.19
CA GLU A 49 -16.91 -0.98 42.11
C GLU A 49 -16.93 -1.78 40.83
N ALA A 50 -15.93 -1.52 39.96
CA ALA A 50 -15.68 -2.35 38.80
C ALA A 50 -15.36 -3.76 39.29
N ALA A 51 -16.31 -4.66 39.16
CA ALA A 51 -16.04 -6.10 39.21
C ALA A 51 -15.00 -6.38 38.17
N GLY A 52 -13.84 -6.88 38.59
CA GLY A 52 -12.80 -7.32 37.66
C GLY A 52 -13.39 -8.36 36.73
N GLU A 53 -13.53 -8.03 35.46
CA GLU A 53 -13.74 -9.05 34.43
C GLU A 53 -12.54 -9.97 34.48
N ASP A 54 -12.77 -11.27 34.77
CA ASP A 54 -11.76 -12.32 34.62
C ASP A 54 -11.28 -12.23 33.16
N LYS A 55 -10.11 -11.66 32.96
CA LYS A 55 -9.47 -11.58 31.64
C LYS A 55 -9.25 -13.01 31.15
N LYS A 56 -10.10 -13.47 30.26
CA LYS A 56 -9.98 -14.81 29.68
C LYS A 56 -8.66 -14.86 28.90
N ALA A 57 -7.73 -15.69 29.37
CA ALA A 57 -6.47 -15.89 28.65
C ALA A 57 -6.72 -16.56 27.30
N TYR A 58 -5.94 -16.19 26.30
CA TYR A 58 -5.94 -16.85 25.00
C TYR A 58 -5.39 -18.28 25.12
N PRO A 59 -5.85 -19.23 24.31
CA PRO A 59 -5.35 -20.60 24.36
C PRO A 59 -3.87 -20.66 23.99
N ASP A 60 -3.17 -21.61 24.58
CA ASP A 60 -1.76 -21.88 24.22
C ASP A 60 -1.66 -22.33 22.77
N GLY A 61 -0.67 -21.82 22.03
CA GLY A 61 -0.43 -22.16 20.64
C GLY A 61 0.34 -21.10 19.87
N THR A 62 0.23 -21.15 18.54
CA THR A 62 0.96 -20.24 17.65
C THR A 62 -0.01 -19.41 16.83
N MET A 63 0.06 -18.10 16.96
CA MET A 63 -0.56 -17.14 16.05
C MET A 63 0.38 -16.94 14.85
N THR A 64 -0.03 -17.38 13.68
CA THR A 64 0.76 -17.26 12.44
C THR A 64 0.37 -16.01 11.68
N ILE A 65 1.36 -15.24 11.24
CA ILE A 65 1.19 -14.01 10.48
C ILE A 65 2.03 -14.09 9.20
N TYR A 66 1.46 -13.73 8.05
CA TYR A 66 2.23 -13.61 6.82
C TYR A 66 2.72 -12.17 6.64
N ALA A 67 4.03 -12.02 6.35
CA ALA A 67 4.62 -10.73 6.01
C ALA A 67 5.71 -10.90 4.94
N TYR A 68 5.96 -9.84 4.18
CA TYR A 68 7.03 -9.78 3.19
C TYR A 68 8.07 -8.71 3.55
N GLY A 69 9.13 -8.59 2.75
CA GLY A 69 10.20 -7.65 3.05
C GLY A 69 11.16 -8.17 4.11
N GLN A 70 11.22 -7.51 5.25
CA GLN A 70 12.16 -7.82 6.33
C GLN A 70 11.44 -8.07 7.66
N PRO A 71 10.67 -9.15 7.75
CA PRO A 71 9.76 -9.41 8.88
C PRO A 71 10.49 -9.65 10.21
N GLN A 72 11.79 -9.93 10.21
CA GLN A 72 12.59 -10.09 11.42
C GLN A 72 12.58 -8.86 12.33
N TYR A 73 12.42 -7.66 11.75
CA TYR A 73 12.32 -6.42 12.53
C TYR A 73 10.95 -6.24 13.19
N LEU A 74 9.87 -6.71 12.54
CA LEU A 74 8.55 -6.77 13.15
C LEU A 74 8.48 -7.82 14.26
N GLN A 75 9.19 -8.95 14.10
CA GLN A 75 9.26 -9.98 15.13
C GLN A 75 9.80 -9.43 16.47
N ILE A 76 10.76 -8.49 16.43
CA ILE A 76 11.26 -7.81 17.62
C ILE A 76 10.11 -7.12 18.39
N TYR A 77 9.24 -6.38 17.69
CA TYR A 77 8.08 -5.75 18.34
C TYR A 77 7.12 -6.78 18.91
N PHE A 78 6.80 -7.82 18.15
CA PHE A 78 5.82 -8.84 18.55
C PHE A 78 6.30 -9.65 19.76
N ASP A 79 7.57 -9.99 19.83
CA ASP A 79 8.14 -10.67 20.98
C ASP A 79 8.11 -9.79 22.24
N ASN A 80 8.51 -8.51 22.12
CA ASN A 80 8.43 -7.54 23.19
C ASN A 80 6.99 -7.26 23.63
N TRP A 81 6.06 -7.22 22.68
CA TRP A 81 4.64 -7.05 22.98
C TRP A 81 4.07 -8.25 23.75
N LEU A 82 4.39 -9.47 23.35
CA LEU A 82 3.99 -10.68 24.08
C LEU A 82 4.52 -10.68 25.51
N GLU A 83 5.77 -10.29 25.74
CA GLU A 83 6.30 -10.21 27.11
C GLU A 83 5.51 -9.23 27.98
N ARG A 84 5.08 -8.10 27.42
CA ARG A 84 4.23 -7.13 28.14
C ARG A 84 2.79 -7.61 28.36
N ASN A 85 2.32 -8.59 27.58
CA ASN A 85 0.95 -9.11 27.61
C ASN A 85 0.85 -10.58 28.05
N ARG A 86 1.82 -11.08 28.86
CA ARG A 86 1.82 -12.46 29.36
C ARG A 86 0.64 -12.77 30.27
N ASP A 87 -0.01 -11.79 30.86
CA ASP A 87 -1.22 -11.95 31.68
C ASP A 87 -2.44 -12.43 30.88
N ILE A 88 -2.51 -12.08 29.57
CA ILE A 88 -3.61 -12.49 28.70
C ILE A 88 -3.22 -13.57 27.69
N ALA A 89 -1.95 -13.69 27.35
CA ALA A 89 -1.42 -14.60 26.33
C ALA A 89 -0.21 -15.44 26.85
N PRO A 90 -0.32 -16.17 27.99
CA PRO A 90 0.84 -16.78 28.67
C PRO A 90 1.53 -17.86 27.84
N GLY A 91 0.78 -18.65 27.05
CA GLY A 91 1.28 -19.74 26.22
C GLY A 91 1.26 -19.46 24.72
N VAL A 92 0.97 -18.23 24.31
CA VAL A 92 0.95 -17.85 22.88
C VAL A 92 2.36 -17.56 22.37
N LYS A 93 2.61 -17.99 21.14
CA LYS A 93 3.77 -17.56 20.32
C LYS A 93 3.25 -16.83 19.10
N ILE A 94 3.98 -15.84 18.62
CA ILE A 94 3.71 -15.20 17.33
C ILE A 94 4.82 -15.63 16.37
N GLU A 95 4.43 -16.21 15.24
CA GLU A 95 5.35 -16.63 14.19
C GLU A 95 5.06 -15.85 12.90
N ILE A 96 6.06 -15.13 12.40
CA ILE A 96 5.95 -14.48 11.13
C ILE A 96 6.52 -15.43 10.05
N VAL A 97 5.65 -15.83 9.13
CA VAL A 97 6.02 -16.57 7.93
C VAL A 97 6.32 -15.57 6.81
N GLN A 98 7.58 -15.54 6.39
CA GLN A 98 7.99 -14.66 5.30
C GLN A 98 7.44 -15.16 3.96
N THR A 99 6.69 -14.31 3.28
CA THR A 99 6.29 -14.51 1.87
C THR A 99 7.26 -13.78 0.95
N LYS A 100 7.34 -14.24 -0.31
CA LYS A 100 8.22 -13.63 -1.31
C LYS A 100 7.85 -12.16 -1.56
N ASP A 101 6.57 -11.91 -1.75
CA ASP A 101 5.97 -10.60 -1.96
C ASP A 101 4.46 -10.67 -1.66
N VAL A 102 3.76 -9.57 -1.88
CA VAL A 102 2.31 -9.47 -1.65
C VAL A 102 1.49 -10.40 -2.53
N ASN A 103 1.90 -10.67 -3.77
CA ASN A 103 1.19 -11.58 -4.67
C ASN A 103 1.32 -13.02 -4.20
N ASP A 104 2.51 -13.43 -3.76
CA ASP A 104 2.75 -14.77 -3.18
C ASP A 104 1.86 -15.00 -1.94
N ALA A 105 1.75 -13.99 -1.05
CA ALA A 105 0.86 -14.05 0.10
C ALA A 105 -0.61 -14.22 -0.32
N ARG A 106 -1.10 -13.35 -1.23
CA ARG A 106 -2.47 -13.38 -1.75
C ARG A 106 -2.81 -14.72 -2.39
N GLU A 107 -1.94 -15.25 -3.25
CA GLU A 107 -2.17 -16.51 -3.96
C GLU A 107 -2.22 -17.70 -2.99
N LYS A 108 -1.28 -17.78 -2.04
CA LYS A 108 -1.27 -18.82 -1.01
C LYS A 108 -2.55 -18.81 -0.18
N ILE A 109 -2.95 -17.64 0.32
CA ILE A 109 -4.16 -17.47 1.11
C ILE A 109 -5.39 -17.86 0.30
N SER A 110 -5.52 -17.36 -0.94
CA SER A 110 -6.66 -17.68 -1.81
C SER A 110 -6.79 -19.18 -2.07
N MET A 111 -5.68 -19.84 -2.41
CA MET A 111 -5.68 -21.29 -2.66
C MET A 111 -6.03 -22.10 -1.41
N THR A 112 -5.48 -21.76 -0.25
CA THR A 112 -5.73 -22.43 1.01
C THR A 112 -7.16 -22.25 1.45
N TYR A 113 -7.69 -21.01 1.40
CA TYR A 113 -9.08 -20.71 1.73
C TYR A 113 -10.08 -21.46 0.83
N LEU A 114 -9.88 -21.42 -0.47
CA LEU A 114 -10.75 -22.10 -1.45
C LEU A 114 -10.69 -23.64 -1.35
N SER A 115 -9.59 -24.21 -0.86
CA SER A 115 -9.47 -25.63 -0.61
C SER A 115 -10.19 -26.09 0.68
N GLY A 116 -10.59 -25.14 1.54
CA GLY A 116 -11.20 -25.39 2.84
C GLY A 116 -10.22 -25.82 3.94
N ALA A 117 -8.91 -25.68 3.71
CA ALA A 117 -7.87 -25.98 4.71
C ALA A 117 -7.71 -24.82 5.71
N MET A 118 -8.76 -24.54 6.48
CA MET A 118 -8.84 -23.36 7.34
C MET A 118 -7.76 -23.33 8.44
N ASP A 119 -7.33 -24.49 8.92
CA ASP A 119 -6.28 -24.62 9.95
C ASP A 119 -4.88 -24.23 9.44
N ASP A 120 -4.68 -24.20 8.12
CA ASP A 120 -3.41 -23.85 7.48
C ASP A 120 -3.32 -22.35 7.13
N LEU A 121 -4.38 -21.58 7.40
CA LEU A 121 -4.42 -20.15 7.15
C LEU A 121 -3.73 -19.35 8.25
N PRO A 122 -3.05 -18.22 7.92
CA PRO A 122 -2.56 -17.31 8.95
C PRO A 122 -3.74 -16.56 9.60
N THR A 123 -3.53 -16.06 10.82
CA THR A 123 -4.49 -15.14 11.47
C THR A 123 -4.59 -13.83 10.66
N ALA A 124 -3.46 -13.30 10.22
CA ALA A 124 -3.39 -12.06 9.46
C ALA A 124 -2.27 -12.08 8.41
N THR A 125 -2.37 -11.20 7.43
CA THR A 125 -1.34 -10.98 6.41
C THR A 125 -1.08 -9.52 6.18
N MET A 126 0.18 -9.16 6.00
CA MET A 126 0.58 -7.86 5.45
C MET A 126 0.23 -7.82 3.96
N ILE A 127 -0.41 -6.74 3.50
CA ILE A 127 -0.98 -6.70 2.14
C ILE A 127 -1.06 -5.26 1.60
N ASP A 128 -1.02 -5.12 0.28
CA ASP A 128 -1.28 -3.85 -0.40
C ASP A 128 -2.78 -3.67 -0.74
N PRO A 129 -3.23 -2.44 -1.08
CA PRO A 129 -4.64 -2.16 -1.34
C PRO A 129 -5.26 -3.03 -2.44
N VAL A 130 -4.55 -3.22 -3.55
CA VAL A 130 -5.07 -3.99 -4.70
C VAL A 130 -5.33 -5.45 -4.32
N SER A 131 -4.38 -6.06 -3.65
CA SER A 131 -4.51 -7.44 -3.18
C SER A 131 -5.54 -7.58 -2.05
N LEU A 132 -5.65 -6.56 -1.18
CA LEU A 132 -6.65 -6.51 -0.12
C LEU A 132 -8.08 -6.51 -0.69
N ILE A 133 -8.35 -5.62 -1.65
CA ILE A 133 -9.68 -5.51 -2.29
C ILE A 133 -10.03 -6.80 -3.06
N ASP A 134 -9.05 -7.44 -3.71
CA ASP A 134 -9.26 -8.73 -4.37
C ASP A 134 -9.67 -9.83 -3.37
N LEU A 135 -8.98 -9.93 -2.22
CA LEU A 135 -9.36 -10.88 -1.15
C LEU A 135 -10.72 -10.53 -0.50
N ALA A 136 -10.99 -9.23 -0.31
CA ALA A 136 -12.26 -8.75 0.26
C ALA A 136 -13.45 -9.13 -0.63
N LYS A 137 -13.32 -8.94 -1.95
CA LYS A 137 -14.31 -9.38 -2.95
C LYS A 137 -14.58 -10.89 -2.87
N GLY A 138 -13.55 -11.68 -2.60
CA GLY A 138 -13.65 -13.13 -2.41
C GLY A 138 -14.26 -13.56 -1.07
N GLY A 139 -14.52 -12.62 -0.14
CA GLY A 139 -14.98 -12.92 1.24
C GLY A 139 -13.91 -13.61 2.08
N ILE A 140 -12.64 -13.52 1.68
CA ILE A 140 -11.51 -14.24 2.30
C ILE A 140 -10.99 -13.47 3.53
N VAL A 141 -11.16 -12.15 3.56
CA VAL A 141 -10.75 -11.29 4.68
C VAL A 141 -11.95 -10.71 5.39
N MET A 142 -11.80 -10.38 6.66
CA MET A 142 -12.85 -9.86 7.51
C MET A 142 -13.22 -8.42 7.15
N ASP A 143 -14.50 -8.09 7.27
CA ASP A 143 -15.00 -6.73 7.43
C ASP A 143 -14.62 -6.24 8.83
N VAL A 144 -13.77 -5.22 8.90
CA VAL A 144 -13.25 -4.65 10.15
C VAL A 144 -13.76 -3.23 10.41
N THR A 145 -14.86 -2.87 9.75
CA THR A 145 -15.45 -1.52 9.80
C THR A 145 -15.74 -1.08 11.23
N ASP A 146 -16.38 -1.93 12.03
CA ASP A 146 -16.79 -1.61 13.38
C ASP A 146 -15.58 -1.40 14.32
N ASP A 147 -14.47 -2.10 14.07
CA ASP A 147 -13.24 -1.99 14.86
C ASP A 147 -12.47 -0.72 14.51
N ILE A 148 -12.42 -0.37 13.22
CA ILE A 148 -11.55 0.70 12.71
C ILE A 148 -12.25 2.06 12.71
N SER A 149 -13.55 2.14 12.38
CA SER A 149 -14.28 3.41 12.25
C SER A 149 -14.15 4.34 13.45
N PRO A 150 -14.14 3.87 14.71
CA PRO A 150 -13.92 4.74 15.85
C PRO A 150 -12.52 5.39 15.89
N GLN A 151 -11.54 4.79 15.23
CA GLN A 151 -10.16 5.25 15.22
C GLN A 151 -9.82 6.14 14.01
N VAL A 152 -10.60 6.09 12.94
CA VAL A 152 -10.35 6.88 11.71
C VAL A 152 -10.11 8.37 11.99
N PRO A 153 -10.87 9.06 12.88
CA PRO A 153 -10.61 10.47 13.21
C PRO A 153 -9.27 10.73 13.93
N ASN A 154 -8.64 9.67 14.46
CA ASN A 154 -7.38 9.73 15.19
C ASN A 154 -6.17 9.33 14.32
N MET A 155 -6.40 9.05 13.04
CA MET A 155 -5.38 8.63 12.08
C MET A 155 -5.07 9.71 11.04
N VAL A 156 -3.95 9.56 10.34
CA VAL A 156 -3.63 10.41 9.19
C VAL A 156 -4.74 10.33 8.13
N ASP A 157 -4.98 11.45 7.48
CA ASP A 157 -6.04 11.55 6.46
C ASP A 157 -5.83 10.52 5.34
N GLY A 158 -6.89 9.82 5.00
CA GLY A 158 -6.86 8.80 3.97
C GLY A 158 -6.34 7.41 4.40
N ALA A 159 -6.05 7.19 5.69
CA ALA A 159 -5.47 5.93 6.17
C ALA A 159 -6.28 4.68 5.78
N CYS A 160 -7.59 4.79 5.55
CA CYS A 160 -8.47 3.68 5.21
C CYS A 160 -9.07 3.78 3.78
N ASN A 161 -8.75 4.82 3.00
CA ASN A 161 -9.46 5.08 1.74
C ASN A 161 -9.35 3.91 0.75
N ASP A 162 -8.15 3.42 0.53
CA ASP A 162 -7.86 2.34 -0.41
C ASP A 162 -7.97 0.92 0.19
N ALA A 163 -8.47 0.82 1.46
CA ALA A 163 -8.90 -0.43 2.10
C ALA A 163 -10.42 -0.58 2.15
N THR A 164 -11.16 0.32 1.50
CA THR A 164 -12.63 0.38 1.56
C THR A 164 -13.24 -0.15 0.26
N LEU A 165 -14.23 -1.03 0.42
CA LEU A 165 -15.03 -1.61 -0.67
C LEU A 165 -16.51 -1.62 -0.25
N GLY A 166 -17.40 -1.02 -1.04
CA GLY A 166 -18.83 -0.96 -0.73
C GLY A 166 -19.14 -0.29 0.62
N GLY A 167 -18.37 0.74 0.99
CA GLY A 167 -18.49 1.45 2.27
C GLY A 167 -18.01 0.67 3.49
N LYS A 168 -17.35 -0.48 3.31
CA LYS A 168 -16.80 -1.32 4.37
C LYS A 168 -15.29 -1.34 4.33
N ILE A 169 -14.65 -1.31 5.50
CA ILE A 169 -13.20 -1.35 5.66
C ILE A 169 -12.76 -2.80 5.86
N TYR A 170 -11.75 -3.26 5.10
CA TYR A 170 -11.26 -4.64 5.11
C TYR A 170 -9.81 -4.80 5.60
N GLY A 171 -9.14 -3.71 5.94
CA GLY A 171 -7.76 -3.76 6.41
C GLY A 171 -7.48 -2.82 7.57
N TYR A 172 -6.64 -3.28 8.48
CA TYR A 172 -6.05 -2.48 9.55
C TYR A 172 -4.86 -1.70 8.98
N PRO A 173 -4.87 -0.35 8.96
CA PRO A 173 -3.75 0.42 8.42
C PRO A 173 -2.44 0.13 9.17
N ASP A 174 -1.40 -0.24 8.42
CA ASP A 174 -0.04 -0.39 8.95
C ASP A 174 0.74 0.91 8.79
N SER A 175 0.76 1.42 7.58
CA SER A 175 1.43 2.66 7.24
C SER A 175 0.81 3.31 6.01
N VAL A 176 0.92 4.64 5.93
CA VAL A 176 0.58 5.45 4.75
C VAL A 176 1.80 6.30 4.43
N ARG A 177 2.49 5.96 3.35
CA ARG A 177 3.79 6.55 3.02
C ARG A 177 3.72 7.35 1.71
N PRO A 178 4.05 8.65 1.71
CA PRO A 178 3.97 9.47 0.50
C PRO A 178 4.96 9.03 -0.57
N GLN A 179 4.73 9.43 -1.81
CA GLN A 179 5.80 9.53 -2.79
C GLN A 179 6.69 10.70 -2.43
N LEU A 180 7.99 10.48 -2.46
CA LEU A 180 9.01 11.51 -2.17
C LEU A 180 10.04 11.53 -3.28
N LEU A 181 10.78 12.63 -3.39
CA LEU A 181 11.96 12.70 -4.21
C LEU A 181 13.20 12.66 -3.31
N PHE A 182 13.89 11.52 -3.34
CA PHE A 182 15.21 11.38 -2.73
C PHE A 182 16.26 11.87 -3.72
N TYR A 183 17.21 12.68 -3.29
CA TYR A 183 18.31 13.15 -4.14
C TYR A 183 19.65 13.11 -3.42
N ASN A 184 20.70 12.81 -4.17
CA ASN A 184 22.07 12.78 -3.65
C ASN A 184 22.70 14.17 -3.75
N GLN A 185 22.73 14.92 -2.64
CA GLN A 185 23.24 16.27 -2.57
C GLN A 185 24.70 16.37 -3.09
N ARG A 186 25.53 15.39 -2.79
CA ARG A 186 26.93 15.36 -3.23
C ARG A 186 27.05 15.33 -4.77
N ILE A 187 26.14 14.63 -5.47
CA ILE A 187 26.09 14.63 -6.93
C ILE A 187 25.67 16.00 -7.46
N PHE A 188 24.63 16.60 -6.86
CA PHE A 188 24.17 17.94 -7.25
C PHE A 188 25.24 19.00 -7.03
N ASP A 189 25.93 18.97 -5.90
CA ASP A 189 27.07 19.88 -5.60
C ASP A 189 28.23 19.68 -6.58
N LYS A 190 28.60 18.43 -6.89
CA LYS A 190 29.67 18.06 -7.81
C LYS A 190 29.47 18.66 -9.21
N TYR A 191 28.23 18.65 -9.69
CA TYR A 191 27.90 19.14 -11.02
C TYR A 191 27.34 20.59 -11.01
N GLY A 192 27.19 21.21 -9.85
CA GLY A 192 26.62 22.54 -9.71
C GLY A 192 25.21 22.66 -10.31
N VAL A 193 24.35 21.70 -10.01
CA VAL A 193 22.92 21.69 -10.36
C VAL A 193 22.14 22.04 -9.11
N ASP A 194 21.23 23.01 -9.20
CA ASP A 194 20.41 23.42 -8.07
C ASP A 194 19.24 22.43 -7.87
N PRO A 195 19.17 21.69 -6.74
CA PRO A 195 18.08 20.78 -6.50
C PRO A 195 16.73 21.47 -6.26
N ALA A 196 16.69 22.75 -5.89
CA ALA A 196 15.45 23.48 -5.63
C ALA A 196 14.54 23.56 -6.87
N GLN A 197 15.11 23.50 -8.09
CA GLN A 197 14.31 23.48 -9.32
C GLN A 197 13.41 22.24 -9.44
N MET A 198 13.70 21.15 -8.71
CA MET A 198 12.99 19.87 -8.80
C MET A 198 11.65 19.85 -8.05
N GLU A 199 11.11 20.98 -7.61
CA GLU A 199 9.77 21.06 -7.03
C GLU A 199 8.66 20.75 -8.05
N THR A 200 8.97 20.89 -9.36
CA THR A 200 8.05 20.54 -10.45
C THR A 200 8.61 19.43 -11.33
N ILE A 201 7.73 18.72 -12.03
CA ILE A 201 8.11 17.67 -13.00
C ILE A 201 9.01 18.27 -14.10
N GLU A 202 8.66 19.44 -14.61
CA GLU A 202 9.43 20.13 -15.64
C GLU A 202 10.84 20.51 -15.12
N GLY A 203 10.94 21.01 -13.89
CA GLY A 203 12.21 21.34 -13.25
C GLY A 203 13.04 20.11 -12.91
N TRP A 204 12.40 18.99 -12.55
CA TRP A 204 13.09 17.71 -12.33
C TRP A 204 13.68 17.16 -13.63
N ILE A 205 12.94 17.20 -14.74
CA ILE A 205 13.44 16.84 -16.06
C ILE A 205 14.61 17.74 -16.48
N GLU A 206 14.49 19.07 -16.27
CA GLU A 206 15.55 20.02 -16.57
C GLU A 206 16.82 19.78 -15.74
N ALA A 207 16.69 19.44 -14.46
CA ALA A 207 17.83 19.02 -13.64
C ALA A 207 18.51 17.78 -14.25
N GLY A 208 17.74 16.84 -14.78
CA GLY A 208 18.26 15.67 -15.47
C GLY A 208 19.07 16.01 -16.73
N ARG A 209 18.57 16.94 -17.55
CA ARG A 209 19.32 17.44 -18.73
C ARG A 209 20.66 18.06 -18.34
N GLN A 210 20.65 18.91 -17.30
CA GLN A 210 21.84 19.53 -16.77
C GLN A 210 22.85 18.52 -16.20
N LEU A 211 22.37 17.53 -15.45
CA LEU A 211 23.21 16.45 -14.93
C LEU A 211 23.84 15.64 -16.08
N LYS A 212 23.06 15.26 -17.08
CA LYS A 212 23.53 14.51 -18.25
C LYS A 212 24.60 15.30 -19.00
N GLU A 213 24.38 16.59 -19.29
CA GLU A 213 25.34 17.45 -19.97
C GLU A 213 26.64 17.59 -19.17
N LYS A 214 26.53 17.98 -17.88
CA LYS A 214 27.71 18.27 -17.05
C LYS A 214 28.51 17.04 -16.65
N SER A 215 27.85 15.88 -16.60
CA SER A 215 28.52 14.59 -16.33
C SER A 215 29.03 13.88 -17.58
N ASN A 216 28.84 14.47 -18.79
CA ASN A 216 29.05 13.78 -20.07
C ASN A 216 28.34 12.45 -20.19
N GLY A 217 27.09 12.37 -19.67
CA GLY A 217 26.26 11.17 -19.72
C GLY A 217 26.62 10.06 -18.72
N SER A 218 27.50 10.33 -17.74
CA SER A 218 27.87 9.31 -16.75
C SER A 218 26.91 9.23 -15.56
N THR A 219 26.08 10.26 -15.36
CA THR A 219 25.12 10.34 -14.27
C THR A 219 23.72 10.61 -14.82
N TYR A 220 22.77 9.79 -14.44
CA TYR A 220 21.37 9.84 -14.83
C TYR A 220 20.54 10.56 -13.75
N LEU A 221 19.44 11.16 -14.17
CA LEU A 221 18.50 11.79 -13.25
C LEU A 221 17.93 10.77 -12.26
N SER A 222 17.40 9.67 -12.78
CA SER A 222 16.75 8.64 -11.97
C SER A 222 16.89 7.27 -12.64
N TYR A 223 16.02 6.31 -12.30
CA TYR A 223 16.06 4.94 -12.79
C TYR A 223 14.82 4.60 -13.63
N ILE A 224 14.90 3.52 -14.40
CA ILE A 224 13.76 2.83 -14.95
C ILE A 224 13.91 1.31 -14.76
N ASP A 225 12.87 0.67 -14.22
CA ASP A 225 12.88 -0.78 -13.99
C ASP A 225 12.38 -1.51 -15.23
N PRO A 226 13.09 -2.52 -15.75
CA PRO A 226 12.65 -3.28 -16.94
C PRO A 226 11.50 -4.25 -16.67
N THR A 227 10.94 -4.27 -15.45
CA THR A 227 9.86 -5.17 -15.02
C THR A 227 8.57 -4.41 -14.71
N SER A 228 7.55 -5.12 -14.23
CA SER A 228 6.28 -4.55 -13.75
C SER A 228 6.42 -3.43 -12.71
N ARG A 229 7.59 -3.30 -12.10
CA ARG A 229 7.87 -2.25 -11.11
C ARG A 229 7.84 -0.85 -11.71
N THR A 230 8.10 -0.67 -13.02
CA THR A 230 7.90 0.62 -13.70
C THR A 230 6.46 1.07 -13.64
N TRP A 231 5.50 0.18 -13.94
CA TRP A 231 4.10 0.52 -13.76
C TRP A 231 3.78 0.81 -12.30
N ARG A 232 4.19 -0.08 -11.39
CA ARG A 232 3.87 0.02 -9.96
C ARG A 232 4.33 1.34 -9.33
N TYR A 233 5.55 1.81 -9.65
CA TYR A 233 6.15 2.97 -8.98
C TYR A 233 6.01 4.25 -9.78
N TYR A 234 6.36 4.25 -11.08
CA TYR A 234 6.23 5.44 -11.92
C TYR A 234 4.82 5.67 -12.42
N GLY A 235 4.11 4.63 -12.83
CA GLY A 235 2.76 4.73 -13.35
C GLY A 235 1.74 4.89 -12.23
N ARG A 236 1.31 3.77 -11.65
CA ARG A 236 0.16 3.70 -10.75
C ARG A 236 0.24 4.60 -9.52
N ARG A 237 1.40 4.69 -8.90
CA ARG A 237 1.59 5.47 -7.66
C ARG A 237 2.23 6.83 -7.89
N GLY A 238 2.88 7.03 -9.02
CA GLY A 238 3.58 8.26 -9.38
C GLY A 238 2.80 9.12 -10.35
N LEU A 239 3.19 9.07 -11.62
CA LEU A 239 2.76 10.02 -12.64
C LEU A 239 1.24 10.00 -12.93
N MET A 240 0.57 8.83 -12.87
CA MET A 240 -0.88 8.78 -13.10
C MET A 240 -1.67 9.60 -12.08
N PRO A 241 -1.54 9.37 -10.75
CA PRO A 241 -2.23 10.19 -9.77
C PRO A 241 -1.82 11.66 -9.78
N GLN A 242 -0.54 11.97 -10.10
CA GLN A 242 -0.07 13.36 -10.24
C GLN A 242 -0.72 14.09 -11.42
N ALA A 243 -1.02 13.37 -12.48
CA ALA A 243 -1.64 13.89 -13.69
C ALA A 243 -3.18 13.86 -13.62
N ASP A 244 -3.76 13.49 -12.48
CA ASP A 244 -5.20 13.27 -12.32
C ASP A 244 -5.76 12.30 -13.39
N ALA A 245 -5.01 11.21 -13.60
CA ALA A 245 -5.24 10.25 -14.68
C ALA A 245 -6.08 9.06 -14.22
N HIS A 246 -6.87 8.52 -15.14
CA HIS A 246 -7.80 7.44 -14.85
C HIS A 246 -7.59 6.24 -15.80
N ILE A 247 -7.73 5.03 -15.25
CA ILE A 247 -7.86 3.79 -16.03
C ILE A 247 -9.32 3.60 -16.44
N TRP A 248 -10.24 3.95 -15.53
CA TRP A 248 -11.67 3.76 -15.62
C TRP A 248 -12.40 5.11 -15.50
N ASP A 249 -13.47 5.30 -16.25
CA ASP A 249 -14.39 6.44 -16.03
C ASP A 249 -15.36 6.15 -14.86
N ASP A 250 -16.21 7.12 -14.51
CA ASP A 250 -17.22 6.99 -13.46
C ASP A 250 -18.24 5.87 -13.69
N GLN A 251 -18.34 5.37 -14.92
CA GLN A 251 -19.17 4.24 -15.27
C GLN A 251 -18.38 2.93 -15.30
N GLY A 252 -17.08 2.96 -15.06
CA GLY A 252 -16.17 1.81 -15.10
C GLY A 252 -15.70 1.41 -16.49
N ASN A 253 -15.94 2.22 -17.53
CA ASN A 253 -15.39 1.94 -18.86
C ASN A 253 -13.89 2.24 -18.89
N VAL A 254 -13.16 1.51 -19.72
CA VAL A 254 -11.72 1.73 -19.93
C VAL A 254 -11.49 3.05 -20.65
N VAL A 255 -10.69 3.94 -20.07
CA VAL A 255 -10.39 5.27 -20.64
C VAL A 255 -8.90 5.59 -20.74
N ILE A 256 -8.02 4.71 -20.31
CA ILE A 256 -6.58 4.95 -20.25
C ILE A 256 -5.96 5.44 -21.57
N GLY A 257 -6.53 5.04 -22.72
CA GLY A 257 -6.08 5.46 -24.05
C GLY A 257 -6.61 6.83 -24.48
N SER A 258 -7.62 7.36 -23.81
CA SER A 258 -8.28 8.64 -24.16
C SER A 258 -8.22 9.68 -23.06
N ASP A 259 -7.87 9.28 -21.85
CA ASP A 259 -7.78 10.15 -20.68
C ASP A 259 -6.61 11.15 -20.84
N PRO A 260 -6.86 12.46 -20.69
CA PRO A 260 -5.81 13.48 -20.83
C PRO A 260 -4.70 13.37 -19.82
N GLY A 261 -5.03 12.99 -18.57
CA GLY A 261 -4.07 12.78 -17.49
C GLY A 261 -3.17 11.59 -17.79
N ALA A 262 -3.73 10.45 -18.24
CA ALA A 262 -2.96 9.28 -18.66
C ALA A 262 -2.01 9.62 -19.80
N LYS A 263 -2.46 10.39 -20.78
CA LYS A 263 -1.59 10.87 -21.86
C LYS A 263 -0.45 11.74 -21.33
N LEU A 264 -0.72 12.66 -20.40
CA LEU A 264 0.31 13.48 -19.76
C LEU A 264 1.32 12.63 -19.01
N ALA A 265 0.87 11.68 -18.19
CA ALA A 265 1.73 10.78 -17.42
C ALA A 265 2.65 9.94 -18.32
N PHE A 266 2.10 9.30 -19.35
CA PHE A 266 2.87 8.46 -20.28
C PHE A 266 3.81 9.29 -21.17
N THR A 267 3.39 10.48 -21.64
CA THR A 267 4.27 11.38 -22.40
C THR A 267 5.44 11.85 -21.55
N THR A 268 5.24 12.08 -20.25
CA THR A 268 6.30 12.44 -19.31
C THR A 268 7.29 11.29 -19.16
N LEU A 269 6.82 10.06 -18.97
CA LEU A 269 7.69 8.88 -18.89
C LEU A 269 8.46 8.66 -20.22
N ASP A 270 7.77 8.82 -21.34
CA ASP A 270 8.41 8.73 -22.67
C ASP A 270 9.51 9.79 -22.84
N THR A 271 9.27 11.04 -22.45
CA THR A 271 10.28 12.12 -22.47
C THR A 271 11.51 11.74 -21.67
N LEU A 272 11.33 11.24 -20.45
CA LEU A 272 12.44 10.79 -19.59
C LEU A 272 13.25 9.66 -20.24
N CYS A 273 12.59 8.73 -20.92
CA CYS A 273 13.23 7.62 -21.62
C CYS A 273 13.92 8.07 -22.92
N GLN A 274 13.24 8.85 -23.78
CA GLN A 274 13.77 9.28 -25.09
C GLN A 274 14.97 10.22 -24.94
N GLU A 275 14.96 11.06 -23.89
CA GLU A 275 16.09 11.92 -23.57
C GLU A 275 17.22 11.17 -22.82
N ASP A 276 17.04 9.86 -22.58
CA ASP A 276 18.02 9.00 -21.89
C ASP A 276 18.42 9.60 -20.54
N LEU A 277 17.44 9.97 -19.72
CA LEU A 277 17.61 10.53 -18.38
C LEU A 277 17.50 9.47 -17.28
N LEU A 278 17.08 8.26 -17.63
CA LEU A 278 16.82 7.17 -16.70
C LEU A 278 17.83 6.03 -16.88
N PHE A 279 18.47 5.65 -15.77
CA PHE A 279 19.34 4.48 -15.74
C PHE A 279 18.49 3.19 -15.68
N LYS A 280 18.70 2.29 -16.65
CA LYS A 280 17.95 1.03 -16.72
C LYS A 280 18.53 0.01 -15.74
N SER A 281 17.82 -0.23 -14.65
CA SER A 281 18.16 -1.23 -13.64
C SER A 281 16.93 -1.67 -12.86
N ALA A 282 16.87 -2.95 -12.49
CA ALA A 282 15.83 -3.45 -11.60
C ALA A 282 16.00 -2.86 -10.21
N ILE A 283 14.97 -2.12 -9.74
CA ILE A 283 14.97 -1.54 -8.40
C ILE A 283 14.86 -2.64 -7.33
N LEU A 284 15.39 -2.40 -6.14
CA LEU A 284 15.44 -3.33 -5.01
C LEU A 284 16.36 -4.54 -5.24
N GLU A 285 17.16 -4.52 -6.28
CA GLU A 285 18.11 -5.58 -6.60
C GLU A 285 19.56 -5.08 -6.46
N PRO A 286 20.54 -5.96 -6.19
CA PRO A 286 21.94 -5.58 -5.97
C PRO A 286 22.56 -4.63 -7.02
N PRO A 287 22.31 -4.79 -8.35
CA PRO A 287 22.87 -3.88 -9.35
C PRO A 287 22.44 -2.42 -9.21
N MET A 288 21.23 -2.18 -8.63
CA MET A 288 20.76 -0.83 -8.35
C MET A 288 21.64 -0.15 -7.28
N TYR A 289 21.96 -0.87 -6.20
CA TYR A 289 22.79 -0.33 -5.12
C TYR A 289 24.23 -0.08 -5.57
N ASP A 290 24.77 -0.93 -6.46
CA ASP A 290 26.09 -0.69 -7.08
C ASP A 290 26.06 0.59 -7.94
N SER A 291 24.97 0.84 -8.66
CA SER A 291 24.79 2.06 -9.45
C SER A 291 24.72 3.34 -8.58
N ILE A 292 24.18 3.23 -7.36
CA ILE A 292 24.21 4.31 -6.37
C ILE A 292 25.64 4.58 -5.91
N ARG A 293 26.42 3.55 -5.57
CA ARG A 293 27.83 3.67 -5.17
C ARG A 293 28.71 4.31 -6.23
N GLU A 294 28.36 4.07 -7.49
CA GLU A 294 29.10 4.56 -8.67
C GLU A 294 28.64 5.96 -9.15
N ASP A 295 27.79 6.66 -8.40
CA ASP A 295 27.22 7.97 -8.75
C ASP A 295 26.43 7.98 -10.08
N LYS A 296 25.89 6.85 -10.49
CA LYS A 296 25.14 6.74 -11.75
C LYS A 296 23.72 7.31 -11.66
N ILE A 297 23.14 7.37 -10.47
CA ILE A 297 21.76 7.81 -10.26
C ILE A 297 21.74 8.94 -9.24
N ALA A 298 21.19 10.08 -9.64
CA ALA A 298 21.15 11.28 -8.80
C ALA A 298 19.89 11.37 -7.94
N THR A 299 18.76 10.82 -8.39
CA THR A 299 17.48 10.92 -7.68
C THR A 299 16.68 9.61 -7.73
N PHE A 300 15.80 9.44 -6.74
CA PHE A 300 14.75 8.42 -6.74
C PHE A 300 13.41 9.08 -6.47
N TYR A 301 12.51 9.07 -7.46
CA TYR A 301 11.12 9.41 -7.26
C TYR A 301 10.36 8.13 -6.95
N ILE A 302 10.03 7.92 -5.67
CA ILE A 302 9.49 6.65 -5.17
C ILE A 302 8.85 6.86 -3.79
N GLY A 303 8.07 5.88 -3.31
CA GLY A 303 7.49 5.91 -1.97
C GLY A 303 8.53 6.04 -0.85
N ALA A 304 8.15 6.67 0.25
CA ALA A 304 9.01 6.91 1.41
C ALA A 304 9.66 5.63 1.98
N PHE A 305 9.13 4.44 1.67
CA PHE A 305 9.74 3.16 2.02
C PHE A 305 11.17 2.98 1.46
N TRP A 306 11.57 3.76 0.46
CA TRP A 306 12.93 3.71 -0.10
C TRP A 306 14.01 4.07 0.92
N ASP A 307 13.69 4.80 1.97
CA ASP A 307 14.56 5.08 3.12
C ASP A 307 15.21 3.81 3.69
N GLU A 308 14.39 2.80 3.94
CA GLU A 308 14.88 1.54 4.52
C GLU A 308 15.88 0.81 3.61
N PHE A 309 15.64 0.86 2.30
CA PHE A 309 16.52 0.22 1.32
C PHE A 309 17.84 0.96 1.16
N LEU A 310 17.83 2.30 1.23
CA LEU A 310 19.05 3.10 1.22
C LEU A 310 19.89 2.84 2.47
N ARG A 311 19.30 2.96 3.66
CA ARG A 311 20.02 2.76 4.92
C ARG A 311 20.60 1.36 5.06
N LEU A 312 19.85 0.35 4.61
CA LEU A 312 20.26 -1.04 4.74
C LEU A 312 21.31 -1.45 3.72
N ASN A 313 21.14 -1.03 2.44
CA ASN A 313 21.94 -1.58 1.34
C ASN A 313 23.12 -0.66 0.92
N VAL A 314 23.05 0.63 1.23
CA VAL A 314 24.12 1.60 0.92
C VAL A 314 24.41 2.52 2.12
N PRO A 315 24.63 1.96 3.34
CA PRO A 315 24.85 2.75 4.55
C PRO A 315 26.06 3.70 4.45
N GLU A 316 27.03 3.38 3.61
CA GLU A 316 28.21 4.19 3.34
C GLU A 316 27.90 5.53 2.66
N THR A 317 26.70 5.72 2.14
CA THR A 317 26.22 6.97 1.54
C THR A 317 25.52 7.89 2.55
N ALA A 318 25.58 7.56 3.83
CA ALA A 318 25.02 8.38 4.91
C ALA A 318 25.57 9.82 4.83
N GLY A 319 24.67 10.80 4.97
CA GLY A 319 24.99 12.22 4.85
C GLY A 319 24.91 12.79 3.43
N ASP A 320 24.99 11.95 2.40
CA ASP A 320 24.91 12.38 0.99
C ASP A 320 23.46 12.67 0.55
N TRP A 321 22.47 12.02 1.16
CA TRP A 321 21.09 12.10 0.73
C TRP A 321 20.30 13.25 1.36
N ARG A 322 19.34 13.74 0.61
CA ARG A 322 18.27 14.64 1.06
C ARG A 322 16.94 14.17 0.50
N VAL A 323 15.88 14.60 1.11
CA VAL A 323 14.52 14.25 0.71
C VAL A 323 13.68 15.50 0.56
N MET A 324 12.87 15.56 -0.47
CA MET A 324 11.89 16.61 -0.68
C MET A 324 10.52 16.02 -1.07
N LYS A 325 9.48 16.84 -1.02
CA LYS A 325 8.15 16.45 -1.52
C LYS A 325 8.27 15.96 -2.97
N ALA A 326 7.36 15.09 -3.38
CA ALA A 326 7.27 14.69 -4.79
C ALA A 326 7.19 15.92 -5.71
N PRO A 327 7.90 15.94 -6.84
CA PRO A 327 7.71 16.98 -7.84
C PRO A 327 6.27 16.95 -8.35
N VAL A 328 5.71 18.10 -8.71
CA VAL A 328 4.33 18.20 -9.15
C VAL A 328 4.24 18.71 -10.59
N PHE A 329 3.20 18.31 -11.33
CA PHE A 329 2.84 19.06 -12.54
C PHE A 329 2.33 20.42 -12.10
N LYS A 330 2.95 21.47 -12.61
CA LYS A 330 2.74 22.85 -12.15
C LYS A 330 1.27 23.29 -12.18
N GLU A 331 0.53 22.81 -13.18
CA GLU A 331 -0.89 23.17 -13.37
C GLU A 331 -1.85 22.38 -12.45
N ILE A 332 -1.37 21.24 -11.89
CA ILE A 332 -2.19 20.33 -11.06
C ILE A 332 -1.84 20.49 -9.59
N GLY A 333 -0.54 20.52 -9.26
CA GLY A 333 -0.05 20.85 -7.92
C GLY A 333 -0.09 19.71 -6.91
N THR A 334 -0.40 18.47 -7.32
CA THR A 334 -0.41 17.30 -6.44
C THR A 334 0.77 16.36 -6.69
N GLY A 335 1.24 15.70 -5.64
CA GLY A 335 2.21 14.62 -5.69
C GLY A 335 1.58 13.29 -6.10
N GLY A 336 2.36 12.21 -6.10
CA GLY A 336 1.86 10.87 -6.35
C GLY A 336 0.94 10.36 -5.25
N ALA A 337 0.28 9.24 -5.50
CA ALA A 337 -0.53 8.57 -4.49
C ALA A 337 0.36 7.97 -3.39
N PRO A 338 -0.07 7.99 -2.14
CA PRO A 338 0.67 7.34 -1.07
C PRO A 338 0.74 5.82 -1.29
N VAL A 339 1.74 5.22 -0.69
CA VAL A 339 1.86 3.76 -0.57
C VAL A 339 1.25 3.36 0.74
N SER A 340 0.00 2.88 0.69
CA SER A 340 -0.65 2.33 1.86
C SER A 340 -0.30 0.85 2.01
N GLN A 341 -0.16 0.43 3.26
CA GLN A 341 0.04 -0.95 3.64
C GLN A 341 -0.94 -1.31 4.75
N TYR A 342 -1.48 -2.50 4.68
CA TYR A 342 -2.50 -2.97 5.60
C TYR A 342 -2.16 -4.32 6.19
N TRP A 343 -2.78 -4.62 7.32
CA TRP A 343 -2.96 -5.96 7.83
C TRP A 343 -4.37 -6.43 7.53
N ALA A 344 -4.52 -7.48 6.75
CA ALA A 344 -5.79 -8.14 6.52
C ALA A 344 -5.92 -9.33 7.46
N VAL A 345 -6.98 -9.37 8.22
CA VAL A 345 -7.34 -10.52 9.07
C VAL A 345 -8.15 -11.49 8.24
N ILE A 346 -7.78 -12.77 8.29
CA ILE A 346 -8.44 -13.80 7.49
C ILE A 346 -9.83 -14.10 8.09
N ASN A 347 -10.83 -14.25 7.24
CA ASN A 347 -12.19 -14.60 7.63
C ASN A 347 -12.27 -16.09 8.00
N ASN A 348 -11.70 -16.43 9.17
CA ASN A 348 -11.72 -17.76 9.76
C ASN A 348 -12.38 -17.69 11.14
N PRO A 349 -13.66 -18.08 11.28
CA PRO A 349 -14.39 -17.98 12.55
C PRO A 349 -13.84 -18.89 13.65
N ASP A 350 -13.06 -19.90 13.30
CA ASP A 350 -12.47 -20.84 14.23
C ASP A 350 -11.07 -20.43 14.71
N ASP A 351 -10.50 -19.33 14.18
CA ASP A 351 -9.20 -18.82 14.63
C ASP A 351 -9.32 -18.16 16.02
N PRO A 352 -8.66 -18.72 17.04
CA PRO A 352 -8.75 -18.20 18.40
C PRO A 352 -7.95 -16.90 18.63
N TYR A 353 -7.13 -16.48 17.67
CA TYR A 353 -6.19 -15.38 17.84
C TYR A 353 -6.61 -14.08 17.14
N THR A 354 -7.73 -14.06 16.42
CA THR A 354 -8.23 -12.85 15.72
C THR A 354 -8.24 -11.62 16.62
N SER A 355 -8.87 -11.70 17.80
CA SER A 355 -8.95 -10.56 18.73
C SER A 355 -7.61 -10.25 19.42
N LEU A 356 -6.70 -11.22 19.52
CA LEU A 356 -5.34 -10.96 19.98
C LEU A 356 -4.56 -10.13 18.97
N PHE A 357 -4.71 -10.46 17.67
CA PHE A 357 -4.11 -9.67 16.58
C PHE A 357 -4.66 -8.24 16.54
N GLN A 358 -5.97 -8.06 16.71
CA GLN A 358 -6.59 -6.74 16.77
C GLN A 358 -5.98 -5.87 17.87
N LYS A 359 -5.80 -6.45 19.08
CA LYS A 359 -5.13 -5.76 20.19
C LYS A 359 -3.67 -5.45 19.87
N LEU A 360 -2.92 -6.40 19.31
CA LEU A 360 -1.54 -6.20 18.91
C LEU A 360 -1.41 -5.04 17.92
N TRP A 361 -2.28 -5.01 16.88
CA TRP A 361 -2.30 -3.92 15.91
C TRP A 361 -2.61 -2.57 16.57
N TYR A 362 -3.61 -2.53 17.46
CA TYR A 362 -3.98 -1.31 18.17
C TYR A 362 -2.79 -0.77 18.98
N ASP A 363 -2.16 -1.61 19.79
CA ASP A 363 -1.00 -1.20 20.58
C ASP A 363 0.18 -0.79 19.67
N PHE A 364 0.40 -1.47 18.54
CA PHE A 364 1.44 -1.10 17.57
C PHE A 364 1.23 0.30 16.98
N GLN A 365 -0.02 0.71 16.79
CA GLN A 365 -0.33 2.00 16.19
C GLN A 365 -0.54 3.14 17.20
N PHE A 366 -0.86 2.83 18.47
CA PHE A 366 -1.28 3.85 19.45
C PHE A 366 -0.46 3.85 20.75
N ASP A 367 0.40 2.85 21.00
CA ASP A 367 1.35 2.87 22.14
C ASP A 367 2.67 3.53 21.71
N ASN A 368 2.75 4.86 21.95
CA ASN A 368 3.89 5.67 21.52
C ASN A 368 5.21 5.21 22.15
N ASP A 369 5.23 4.83 23.43
CA ASP A 369 6.48 4.45 24.11
C ASP A 369 7.01 3.12 23.57
N ALA A 370 6.15 2.12 23.41
CA ALA A 370 6.51 0.83 22.82
C ALA A 370 6.97 0.99 21.36
N ARG A 371 6.33 1.88 20.61
CA ARG A 371 6.70 2.15 19.23
C ARG A 371 8.05 2.83 19.10
N LYS A 372 8.35 3.83 19.94
CA LYS A 372 9.66 4.51 19.99
C LYS A 372 10.78 3.55 20.36
N GLU A 373 10.57 2.70 21.39
CA GLU A 373 11.53 1.68 21.78
C GLU A 373 11.87 0.76 20.60
N TRP A 374 10.87 0.25 19.92
CA TRP A 374 11.05 -0.58 18.74
C TRP A 374 11.78 0.14 17.59
N VAL A 375 11.40 1.39 17.28
CA VAL A 375 12.05 2.17 16.21
C VAL A 375 13.53 2.39 16.52
N ASN A 376 13.88 2.75 17.77
CA ASN A 376 15.26 2.93 18.17
C ASN A 376 16.09 1.64 17.99
N GLU A 377 15.54 0.48 18.36
CA GLU A 377 16.20 -0.80 18.18
C GLU A 377 16.42 -1.13 16.70
N VAL A 378 15.38 -0.98 15.89
CA VAL A 378 15.43 -1.24 14.45
C VAL A 378 16.38 -0.28 13.73
N GLU A 379 16.33 1.01 14.06
CA GLU A 379 17.19 2.04 13.45
C GLU A 379 18.67 1.83 13.78
N SER A 380 18.98 1.34 14.98
CA SER A 380 20.35 0.98 15.37
C SER A 380 20.95 -0.13 14.49
N GLN A 381 20.11 -0.90 13.82
CA GLN A 381 20.46 -1.98 12.89
C GLN A 381 20.29 -1.57 11.42
N ASN A 382 20.02 -0.29 11.12
CA ASN A 382 19.61 0.23 9.81
C ASN A 382 18.34 -0.46 9.24
N GLY A 383 17.52 -1.06 10.11
CA GLY A 383 16.32 -1.78 9.72
C GLY A 383 15.16 -0.85 9.31
N PRO A 384 14.12 -1.45 8.69
CA PRO A 384 12.95 -0.72 8.21
C PRO A 384 11.99 -0.35 9.34
N TYR A 385 11.46 0.84 9.27
CA TYR A 385 10.30 1.27 10.04
C TYR A 385 9.49 2.29 9.21
N ALA A 386 8.25 2.52 9.61
CA ALA A 386 7.39 3.55 9.05
C ALA A 386 6.83 4.43 10.16
N ASN A 387 6.43 5.64 9.82
CA ASN A 387 5.66 6.48 10.73
C ASN A 387 4.36 5.76 11.11
N PRO A 388 3.90 5.89 12.38
CA PRO A 388 2.59 5.37 12.76
C PRO A 388 1.47 6.14 12.05
N VAL A 389 0.31 5.50 11.93
CA VAL A 389 -0.88 6.19 11.38
C VAL A 389 -1.57 7.06 12.43
N ALA A 390 -1.31 6.86 13.72
CA ALA A 390 -1.94 7.62 14.80
C ALA A 390 -1.40 9.06 14.88
N LEU A 391 -2.29 10.04 14.73
CA LEU A 391 -1.95 11.49 14.79
C LEU A 391 -1.30 11.87 16.12
N SER A 392 -1.81 11.35 17.24
CA SER A 392 -1.29 11.65 18.58
C SER A 392 0.18 11.27 18.75
N MET A 393 0.64 10.22 18.08
CA MET A 393 2.04 9.79 18.12
C MET A 393 2.92 10.74 17.30
N LEU A 394 2.45 11.19 16.13
CA LEU A 394 3.19 12.10 15.24
C LEU A 394 3.40 13.50 15.84
N GLU A 395 2.67 13.86 16.91
CA GLU A 395 2.90 15.08 17.66
C GLU A 395 4.16 15.03 18.55
N ASP A 396 4.61 13.82 18.95
CA ASP A 396 5.79 13.63 19.77
C ASP A 396 7.05 14.10 19.01
N PRO A 397 7.95 14.88 19.67
CA PRO A 397 9.19 15.37 19.08
C PRO A 397 10.07 14.27 18.48
N PHE A 398 10.00 13.05 18.97
CA PHE A 398 10.73 11.89 18.44
C PHE A 398 10.51 11.70 16.93
N TRP A 399 9.29 11.92 16.43
CA TRP A 399 8.97 11.78 15.02
C TRP A 399 9.44 12.98 14.15
N LYS A 400 10.14 13.93 14.77
CA LYS A 400 10.73 15.10 14.10
C LYS A 400 12.24 15.20 14.26
N GLU A 401 12.86 14.19 14.88
CA GLU A 401 14.30 14.17 15.10
C GLU A 401 15.08 14.16 13.78
N PRO A 402 16.22 14.88 13.72
CA PRO A 402 17.09 14.89 12.56
C PRO A 402 17.75 13.53 12.35
N SER A 403 17.92 13.13 11.09
CA SER A 403 18.64 11.92 10.70
C SER A 403 20.03 12.25 10.14
N GLU A 404 21.05 11.60 10.68
CA GLU A 404 22.41 11.73 10.14
C GLU A 404 22.53 11.21 8.71
N PHE A 405 21.75 10.16 8.38
CA PHE A 405 21.70 9.60 7.03
C PHE A 405 21.28 10.65 5.98
N TYR A 406 20.39 11.57 6.36
CA TYR A 406 19.91 12.67 5.52
C TYR A 406 20.62 14.01 5.83
N GLY A 407 21.86 13.95 6.34
CA GLY A 407 22.67 15.15 6.60
C GLY A 407 22.03 16.14 7.56
N GLY A 408 21.30 15.66 8.56
CA GLY A 408 20.62 16.46 9.57
C GLY A 408 19.19 16.86 9.22
N GLN A 409 18.66 16.44 8.07
CA GLN A 409 17.23 16.60 7.76
C GLN A 409 16.41 15.56 8.51
N SER A 410 15.24 15.95 9.03
CA SER A 410 14.31 14.96 9.59
C SER A 410 13.57 14.24 8.48
N PHE A 411 13.86 12.95 8.29
CA PHE A 411 13.17 12.11 7.32
C PHE A 411 11.70 11.88 7.75
N ARG A 412 11.49 11.57 9.03
CA ARG A 412 10.16 11.29 9.59
C ARG A 412 9.20 12.49 9.43
N GLU A 413 9.72 13.71 9.68
CA GLU A 413 8.94 14.94 9.44
C GLU A 413 8.66 15.16 7.95
N MET A 414 9.61 14.86 7.06
CA MET A 414 9.41 14.99 5.61
C MET A 414 8.39 13.97 5.09
N GLU A 415 8.36 12.76 5.65
CA GLU A 415 7.33 11.78 5.35
C GLU A 415 5.92 12.32 5.68
N GLY A 416 5.73 12.93 6.85
CA GLY A 416 4.49 13.61 7.21
C GLY A 416 4.12 14.75 6.23
N LYS A 417 5.08 15.62 5.91
CA LYS A 417 4.87 16.74 4.96
C LYS A 417 4.57 16.25 3.54
N GLY A 418 5.08 15.09 3.14
CA GLY A 418 4.80 14.49 1.84
C GLY A 418 3.33 14.07 1.70
N LEU A 419 2.70 13.61 2.79
CA LEU A 419 1.28 13.23 2.79
C LEU A 419 0.35 14.42 2.52
N GLU A 420 0.71 15.64 2.99
CA GLU A 420 -0.07 16.86 2.75
C GLU A 420 -0.26 17.14 1.25
N ASN A 421 0.72 16.74 0.43
CA ASN A 421 0.76 16.98 -1.01
C ASN A 421 0.38 15.76 -1.84
N SER A 422 0.08 14.63 -1.21
CA SER A 422 -0.24 13.38 -1.92
C SER A 422 -1.59 13.47 -2.63
N SER A 423 -1.67 12.84 -3.80
CA SER A 423 -2.95 12.66 -4.51
C SER A 423 -3.91 11.83 -3.67
N LYS A 424 -5.17 12.25 -3.63
CA LYS A 424 -6.28 11.53 -2.99
C LYS A 424 -7.14 10.77 -4.01
N ASN A 425 -6.78 10.83 -5.29
CA ASN A 425 -7.60 10.35 -6.41
C ASN A 425 -7.32 8.90 -6.81
N LEU A 426 -6.56 8.14 -6.01
CA LEU A 426 -6.35 6.72 -6.28
C LEU A 426 -7.60 5.93 -5.88
N VAL A 427 -8.45 5.64 -6.85
CA VAL A 427 -9.56 4.69 -6.69
C VAL A 427 -9.04 3.29 -6.96
N VAL A 428 -9.23 2.38 -6.01
CA VAL A 428 -8.90 0.95 -6.17
C VAL A 428 -10.18 0.18 -6.45
N THR A 429 -10.19 -0.53 -7.58
CA THR A 429 -11.32 -1.37 -7.99
C THR A 429 -10.99 -2.85 -7.87
N PRO A 430 -11.98 -3.73 -7.77
CA PRO A 430 -11.76 -5.18 -7.77
C PRO A 430 -11.10 -5.73 -9.05
N GLN A 431 -11.04 -4.94 -10.13
CA GLN A 431 -10.43 -5.30 -11.40
C GLN A 431 -8.97 -4.85 -11.52
N ASP A 432 -8.47 -4.06 -10.58
CA ASP A 432 -7.16 -3.42 -10.71
C ASP A 432 -5.99 -4.40 -10.67
N ALA A 433 -6.10 -5.53 -9.97
CA ALA A 433 -5.06 -6.56 -9.98
C ALA A 433 -4.82 -7.13 -11.41
N GLU A 434 -5.90 -7.35 -12.17
CA GLU A 434 -5.81 -7.79 -13.55
C GLU A 434 -5.38 -6.64 -14.47
N ALA A 435 -5.88 -5.43 -14.24
CA ALA A 435 -5.49 -4.24 -15.00
C ALA A 435 -4.00 -3.95 -14.86
N ASP A 436 -3.45 -4.02 -13.64
CA ASP A 436 -2.02 -3.84 -13.39
C ASP A 436 -1.16 -4.85 -14.18
N THR A 437 -1.62 -6.10 -14.28
CA THR A 437 -0.94 -7.13 -15.09
C THR A 437 -0.93 -6.77 -16.58
N VAL A 438 -2.05 -6.30 -17.11
CA VAL A 438 -2.18 -5.90 -18.52
C VAL A 438 -1.29 -4.69 -18.83
N ILE A 439 -1.37 -3.65 -18.01
CA ILE A 439 -0.63 -2.40 -18.21
C ILE A 439 0.88 -2.63 -18.06
N SER A 440 1.28 -3.38 -17.04
CA SER A 440 2.69 -3.74 -16.82
C SER A 440 3.30 -4.42 -18.02
N ALA A 441 2.61 -5.40 -18.61
CA ALA A 441 3.10 -6.15 -19.76
C ALA A 441 3.35 -5.26 -20.99
N GLU A 442 2.53 -4.23 -21.20
CA GLU A 442 2.73 -3.29 -22.30
C GLU A 442 3.86 -2.30 -22.02
N LEU A 443 4.01 -1.83 -20.77
CA LEU A 443 5.15 -1.00 -20.38
C LEU A 443 6.49 -1.76 -20.44
N GLU A 444 6.52 -3.03 -20.05
CA GLU A 444 7.72 -3.88 -20.18
C GLU A 444 8.20 -3.94 -21.63
N LYS A 445 7.30 -4.13 -22.60
CA LYS A 445 7.62 -4.10 -24.03
C LYS A 445 8.16 -2.74 -24.48
N TYR A 446 7.54 -1.65 -23.98
CA TYR A 446 8.04 -0.30 -24.26
C TYR A 446 9.47 -0.09 -23.71
N VAL A 447 9.73 -0.44 -22.45
CA VAL A 447 11.06 -0.33 -21.82
C VAL A 447 12.09 -1.26 -22.48
N ALA A 448 11.65 -2.39 -23.04
CA ALA A 448 12.50 -3.27 -23.85
C ALA A 448 12.84 -2.68 -25.22
N GLY A 449 12.05 -1.72 -25.70
CA GLY A 449 12.20 -1.14 -27.04
C GLY A 449 11.44 -1.89 -28.13
N ASP A 450 10.51 -2.78 -27.75
CA ASP A 450 9.75 -3.63 -28.69
C ASP A 450 8.54 -2.88 -29.28
N GLN A 451 8.15 -1.76 -28.69
CA GLN A 451 7.03 -0.90 -29.18
C GLN A 451 7.23 0.55 -28.77
N SER A 452 6.53 1.46 -29.45
CA SER A 452 6.45 2.87 -29.06
C SER A 452 5.53 3.07 -27.84
N MET A 453 5.60 4.25 -27.18
CA MET A 453 4.67 4.60 -26.10
C MET A 453 3.22 4.70 -26.62
N ASP A 454 3.01 5.26 -27.80
CA ASP A 454 1.69 5.35 -28.41
C ASP A 454 1.08 3.96 -28.68
N ASP A 455 1.90 3.01 -29.17
CA ASP A 455 1.47 1.62 -29.36
C ASP A 455 1.17 0.95 -28.00
N ALA A 456 2.00 1.20 -26.98
CA ALA A 456 1.79 0.67 -25.65
C ALA A 456 0.43 1.14 -25.07
N ILE A 457 0.12 2.43 -25.15
CA ILE A 457 -1.15 3.00 -24.69
C ILE A 457 -2.33 2.39 -25.46
N ALA A 458 -2.23 2.31 -26.79
CA ALA A 458 -3.29 1.71 -27.63
C ALA A 458 -3.51 0.23 -27.28
N ASN A 459 -2.43 -0.52 -27.03
CA ASN A 459 -2.49 -1.92 -26.62
C ASN A 459 -3.05 -2.08 -25.19
N MET A 460 -2.72 -1.18 -24.25
CA MET A 460 -3.32 -1.16 -22.90
C MET A 460 -4.84 -1.01 -23.01
N GLN A 461 -5.34 0.01 -23.71
CA GLN A 461 -6.77 0.23 -23.92
C GLN A 461 -7.46 -1.02 -24.48
N LYS A 462 -6.96 -1.51 -25.61
CA LYS A 462 -7.50 -2.69 -26.28
C LYS A 462 -7.51 -3.95 -25.42
N ASN A 463 -6.42 -4.19 -24.71
CA ASN A 463 -6.26 -5.42 -23.91
C ASN A 463 -7.09 -5.37 -22.63
N LEU A 464 -7.24 -4.19 -21.99
CA LEU A 464 -8.14 -3.99 -20.86
C LEU A 464 -9.60 -4.19 -21.27
N GLU A 465 -10.05 -3.59 -22.40
CA GLU A 465 -11.38 -3.80 -22.94
C GLU A 465 -11.67 -5.28 -23.25
N ALA A 466 -10.69 -5.98 -23.81
CA ALA A 466 -10.85 -7.38 -24.19
C ALA A 466 -10.86 -8.36 -23.00
N LYS A 467 -10.07 -8.09 -21.95
CA LYS A 467 -9.91 -9.00 -20.81
C LYS A 467 -10.89 -8.70 -19.68
N ILE A 468 -11.09 -7.43 -19.39
CA ILE A 468 -11.89 -6.95 -18.25
C ILE A 468 -13.19 -6.37 -18.71
N GLY A 469 -13.14 -5.54 -19.77
CA GLY A 469 -14.30 -4.84 -20.35
C GLY A 469 -14.77 -3.67 -19.50
N LYS A 470 -15.13 -3.91 -18.24
CA LYS A 470 -15.69 -2.89 -17.35
C LYS A 470 -15.30 -3.12 -15.90
N ALA A 471 -14.88 -2.04 -15.20
CA ALA A 471 -14.65 -2.08 -13.76
C ALA A 471 -15.95 -1.85 -12.97
N THR A 472 -15.96 -2.35 -11.74
CA THR A 472 -16.99 -2.02 -10.74
C THR A 472 -16.54 -0.76 -10.00
N ILE A 473 -17.25 0.34 -10.19
CA ILE A 473 -17.04 1.59 -9.45
C ILE A 473 -18.10 1.64 -8.34
N GLU A 474 -17.66 1.72 -7.08
CA GLU A 474 -18.54 1.73 -5.90
C GLU A 474 -18.46 3.07 -5.15
#